data_8fcd0ec462a365322cbfb338c4f701ee
#
_entry.id   8fcd0ec462a365322cbfb338c4f701ee
#
_cell.length_a   1.000
_cell.length_b   1.000
_cell.length_c   1.000
_cell.angle_alpha   90.00
_cell.angle_beta   90.00
_cell.angle_gamma   90.00
#
_symmetry.space_group_name_H-M   'P 1'
#
loop_
_entity.id
_entity.type
_entity.pdbx_description
1 polymer ?
#
loop_
_entity_poly.entity_id
_entity_poly.type
_entity_poly.pdbx_seq_one_letter_code
_entity_poly.pdbx_strand_id
1 'polypeptide(L)'
;MKFEEYRKFDAIGLAELVNKGEVTASELLELAIARAEAVNPQLNGLIIPLYEMARQRAAASLSGPLAGVPMLVKDLFQEIGGQPDYRGNKARKQHDIRAEQDSTLVARWKQAGLVPFGRTNTPEFGAKGITEPDSFGPARNPWNTGHTPGGSSGGSAAMVAAGVVPLAGANDGGGSIRIPAACCGLFGLKPGRGRTPWGPTFTEAMHGIAVNHVVTRSVRDSALLLDLEQGDERGSLFHIAPPEQRYVVAGSGKPGRLRIGFSTRSPLGKEVDPEAVKAVEKTVALLRDLGHEVEEAEPQMDAKQMCMDWLTVWFGQCAAEVDEVKALTGCGDEGFELDTLAIAAFGRATPAHEYVKCQSRWQQYMIAMDAFLEQYDFWLTPTLAMPPAGIGAMATPMWQQNALKMLLKVGGEKLLMKTGMIEQMALENFKYMPFTQFANVTGVPAMSVPLHWTEAGLPLGSQFVGAHGDEGKLLSLAAQLEQAAPWFDKTPDI
;
A
#
# COMPACT_ATOMS: atom_id res chain seq x y z
N MET A 1 -5.00 31.11 4.24
CA MET A 1 -5.98 30.04 3.96
C MET A 1 -6.44 29.42 5.29
N LYS A 2 -7.70 28.94 5.40
CA LYS A 2 -8.17 28.14 6.55
C LYS A 2 -8.17 26.67 6.21
N PHE A 3 -8.19 25.77 7.22
CA PHE A 3 -8.20 24.31 7.00
C PHE A 3 -9.41 23.87 6.15
N GLU A 4 -10.60 24.44 6.37
CA GLU A 4 -11.80 24.14 5.60
C GLU A 4 -11.70 24.48 4.10
N GLU A 5 -10.82 25.39 3.73
CA GLU A 5 -10.48 25.72 2.35
C GLU A 5 -9.40 24.76 1.83
N TYR A 6 -8.33 24.54 2.61
CA TYR A 6 -7.22 23.63 2.28
C TYR A 6 -7.72 22.24 1.89
N ARG A 7 -8.60 21.64 2.68
CA ARG A 7 -9.09 20.29 2.45
C ARG A 7 -9.96 20.12 1.18
N LYS A 8 -10.40 21.21 0.56
CA LYS A 8 -11.16 21.19 -0.70
C LYS A 8 -10.28 21.01 -1.94
N PHE A 9 -8.99 21.12 -1.78
CA PHE A 9 -8.04 20.95 -2.87
C PHE A 9 -7.32 19.61 -2.76
N ASP A 10 -7.02 19.01 -3.90
CA ASP A 10 -6.04 17.95 -4.04
C ASP A 10 -4.64 18.55 -4.23
N ALA A 11 -3.61 17.71 -4.44
CA ALA A 11 -2.23 18.20 -4.52
C ALA A 11 -2.02 19.13 -5.71
N ILE A 12 -2.60 18.82 -6.86
CA ILE A 12 -2.53 19.66 -8.06
C ILE A 12 -3.18 21.02 -7.77
N GLY A 13 -4.36 21.03 -7.16
CA GLY A 13 -5.06 22.28 -6.83
C GLY A 13 -4.29 23.13 -5.83
N LEU A 14 -3.66 22.54 -4.81
CA LEU A 14 -2.80 23.26 -3.86
C LEU A 14 -1.57 23.86 -4.55
N ALA A 15 -0.92 23.09 -5.45
CA ALA A 15 0.22 23.60 -6.21
C ALA A 15 -0.17 24.77 -7.13
N GLU A 16 -1.36 24.72 -7.73
CA GLU A 16 -1.88 25.85 -8.53
C GLU A 16 -2.05 27.12 -7.72
N LEU A 17 -2.54 27.03 -6.48
CA LEU A 17 -2.66 28.19 -5.58
C LEU A 17 -1.29 28.78 -5.23
N VAL A 18 -0.30 27.93 -4.95
CA VAL A 18 1.08 28.37 -4.70
C VAL A 18 1.65 29.07 -5.94
N ASN A 19 1.51 28.48 -7.12
CA ASN A 19 2.00 29.04 -8.37
C ASN A 19 1.36 30.40 -8.73
N LYS A 20 0.11 30.61 -8.35
CA LYS A 20 -0.59 31.92 -8.51
C LYS A 20 -0.23 32.93 -7.42
N GLY A 21 0.52 32.53 -6.39
CA GLY A 21 0.83 33.40 -5.24
C GLY A 21 -0.35 33.66 -4.30
N GLU A 22 -1.42 32.85 -4.40
CA GLU A 22 -2.60 32.97 -3.54
C GLU A 22 -2.32 32.40 -2.13
N VAL A 23 -1.35 31.48 -2.01
CA VAL A 23 -0.87 30.90 -0.75
C VAL A 23 0.62 30.57 -0.89
N THR A 24 1.35 30.58 0.22
CA THR A 24 2.76 30.20 0.24
C THR A 24 2.93 28.73 0.64
N ALA A 25 4.05 28.11 0.24
CA ALA A 25 4.41 26.75 0.67
C ALA A 25 4.48 26.65 2.21
N SER A 26 4.98 27.68 2.89
CA SER A 26 5.03 27.74 4.36
C SER A 26 3.65 27.75 4.99
N GLU A 27 2.70 28.50 4.44
CA GLU A 27 1.31 28.51 4.93
C GLU A 27 0.63 27.16 4.75
N LEU A 28 0.82 26.48 3.61
CA LEU A 28 0.28 25.13 3.39
C LEU A 28 0.90 24.14 4.37
N LEU A 29 2.21 24.20 4.59
CA LEU A 29 2.91 23.33 5.54
C LEU A 29 2.38 23.53 6.96
N GLU A 30 2.25 24.77 7.46
CA GLU A 30 1.77 25.02 8.81
C GLU A 30 0.32 24.57 9.00
N LEU A 31 -0.54 24.69 7.97
CA LEU A 31 -1.90 24.11 8.01
C LEU A 31 -1.86 22.58 8.13
N ALA A 32 -1.00 21.91 7.35
CA ALA A 32 -0.84 20.47 7.42
C ALA A 32 -0.29 20.01 8.78
N ILE A 33 0.70 20.72 9.33
CA ILE A 33 1.25 20.47 10.67
C ILE A 33 0.18 20.62 11.74
N ALA A 34 -0.54 21.76 11.74
CA ALA A 34 -1.59 22.02 12.71
C ALA A 34 -2.70 20.96 12.68
N ARG A 35 -3.10 20.52 11.47
CA ARG A 35 -4.06 19.43 11.33
C ARG A 35 -3.49 18.11 11.82
N ALA A 36 -2.23 17.80 11.50
CA ALA A 36 -1.56 16.58 12.00
C ALA A 36 -1.55 16.56 13.53
N GLU A 37 -1.16 17.63 14.19
CA GLU A 37 -1.13 17.75 15.65
C GLU A 37 -2.51 17.62 16.29
N ALA A 38 -3.55 18.11 15.62
CA ALA A 38 -4.92 17.99 16.10
C ALA A 38 -5.47 16.57 16.07
N VAL A 39 -5.17 15.79 15.01
CA VAL A 39 -5.78 14.46 14.79
C VAL A 39 -4.88 13.30 15.18
N ASN A 40 -3.56 13.48 15.16
CA ASN A 40 -2.60 12.40 15.40
C ASN A 40 -2.67 11.76 16.80
N PRO A 41 -3.03 12.48 17.89
CA PRO A 41 -3.26 11.84 19.19
C PRO A 41 -4.33 10.75 19.18
N GLN A 42 -5.31 10.85 18.27
CA GLN A 42 -6.35 9.84 18.08
C GLN A 42 -5.99 8.80 17.02
N LEU A 43 -5.26 9.19 15.96
CA LEU A 43 -4.98 8.34 14.80
C LEU A 43 -3.66 7.59 14.86
N ASN A 44 -2.65 8.14 15.52
CA ASN A 44 -1.29 7.60 15.57
C ASN A 44 -0.75 7.25 14.16
N GLY A 45 -1.08 8.08 13.17
CA GLY A 45 -0.67 7.90 11.78
C GLY A 45 0.68 8.50 11.46
N LEU A 46 1.07 9.62 12.09
CA LEU A 46 2.38 10.26 12.00
C LEU A 46 3.22 9.84 13.21
N ILE A 47 4.35 9.18 12.97
CA ILE A 47 5.21 8.64 14.05
C ILE A 47 6.56 9.34 14.19
N ILE A 48 7.04 10.00 13.13
CA ILE A 48 8.31 10.74 13.15
C ILE A 48 8.06 12.10 12.49
N PRO A 49 7.80 13.16 13.26
CA PRO A 49 7.69 14.51 12.73
C PRO A 49 9.06 15.03 12.28
N LEU A 50 9.11 15.66 11.09
CA LEU A 50 10.31 16.25 10.49
C LEU A 50 10.07 17.75 10.22
N TYR A 51 9.37 18.43 11.12
CA TYR A 51 8.84 19.78 10.93
C TYR A 51 9.92 20.82 10.63
N GLU A 52 11.06 20.76 11.32
CA GLU A 52 12.14 21.73 11.10
C GLU A 52 12.74 21.61 9.69
N MET A 53 13.04 20.38 9.25
CA MET A 53 13.50 20.11 7.89
C MET A 53 12.48 20.60 6.85
N ALA A 54 11.20 20.35 7.10
CA ALA A 54 10.12 20.76 6.20
C ALA A 54 9.96 22.30 6.13
N ARG A 55 10.07 23.01 7.28
CA ARG A 55 10.04 24.47 7.33
C ARG A 55 11.20 25.10 6.54
N GLN A 56 12.40 24.57 6.71
CA GLN A 56 13.56 25.02 5.93
C GLN A 56 13.34 24.82 4.44
N ARG A 57 12.76 23.67 4.04
CA ARG A 57 12.45 23.38 2.65
C ARG A 57 11.32 24.29 2.11
N ALA A 58 10.24 24.49 2.85
CA ALA A 58 9.11 25.33 2.44
C ALA A 58 9.48 26.82 2.32
N ALA A 59 10.48 27.29 3.07
CA ALA A 59 11.01 28.64 2.99
C ALA A 59 11.95 28.85 1.78
N ALA A 60 12.43 27.78 1.15
CA ALA A 60 13.29 27.87 -0.03
C ALA A 60 12.46 28.11 -1.30
N SER A 61 13.13 28.55 -2.37
CA SER A 61 12.47 28.62 -3.69
C SER A 61 12.27 27.22 -4.23
N LEU A 62 11.01 26.79 -4.33
CA LEU A 62 10.62 25.48 -4.83
C LEU A 62 10.18 25.60 -6.30
N SER A 63 10.45 24.56 -7.06
CA SER A 63 10.05 24.42 -8.45
C SER A 63 9.47 23.01 -8.70
N GLY A 64 8.74 22.87 -9.80
CA GLY A 64 8.12 21.60 -10.18
C GLY A 64 6.58 21.67 -10.11
N PRO A 65 5.90 20.65 -10.65
CA PRO A 65 4.44 20.66 -10.80
C PRO A 65 3.67 20.59 -9.47
N LEU A 66 4.34 20.21 -8.36
CA LEU A 66 3.77 20.12 -7.02
C LEU A 66 4.52 21.04 -6.03
N ALA A 67 5.07 22.16 -6.52
CA ALA A 67 5.85 23.09 -5.71
C ALA A 67 5.06 23.58 -4.48
N GLY A 68 5.61 23.31 -3.29
CA GLY A 68 5.07 23.76 -2.00
C GLY A 68 3.99 22.88 -1.39
N VAL A 69 3.60 21.77 -2.03
CA VAL A 69 2.58 20.88 -1.48
C VAL A 69 3.17 20.01 -0.37
N PRO A 70 2.59 20.00 0.85
CA PRO A 70 3.03 19.15 1.92
C PRO A 70 2.67 17.68 1.66
N MET A 71 3.57 16.76 2.05
CA MET A 71 3.33 15.32 1.98
C MET A 71 3.87 14.59 3.20
N LEU A 72 3.37 13.39 3.43
CA LEU A 72 3.94 12.42 4.38
C LEU A 72 4.56 11.25 3.65
N VAL A 73 5.55 10.63 4.27
CA VAL A 73 6.35 9.55 3.67
C VAL A 73 6.26 8.31 4.56
N LYS A 74 5.98 7.15 3.98
CA LYS A 74 5.91 5.90 4.75
C LYS A 74 7.26 5.57 5.39
N ASP A 75 7.26 5.06 6.63
CA ASP A 75 8.47 4.63 7.32
C ASP A 75 8.94 3.23 6.89
N LEU A 76 8.95 2.98 5.57
CA LEU A 76 9.41 1.73 4.97
C LEU A 76 9.80 1.95 3.51
N PHE A 77 11.06 1.70 3.14
CA PHE A 77 11.60 1.73 1.77
C PHE A 77 11.38 3.05 1.00
N GLN A 78 11.21 4.15 1.70
CA GLN A 78 11.07 5.49 1.16
C GLN A 78 11.99 6.42 1.96
N GLU A 79 13.29 6.17 1.88
CA GLU A 79 14.32 6.81 2.70
C GLU A 79 14.40 8.31 2.41
N ILE A 80 14.50 9.12 3.48
CA ILE A 80 14.83 10.54 3.42
C ILE A 80 16.24 10.69 4.03
N GLY A 81 17.21 11.10 3.23
CA GLY A 81 18.61 11.18 3.63
C GLY A 81 18.83 11.97 4.93
N GLY A 82 19.63 11.41 5.83
CA GLY A 82 19.91 11.95 7.17
C GLY A 82 18.75 11.83 8.17
N GLN A 83 17.58 11.33 7.76
CA GLN A 83 16.40 11.23 8.64
C GLN A 83 16.20 9.81 9.17
N PRO A 84 15.47 9.66 10.30
CA PRO A 84 15.15 8.35 10.86
C PRO A 84 14.48 7.40 9.85
N ASP A 85 14.88 6.11 9.88
CA ASP A 85 14.34 5.03 9.06
C ASP A 85 14.16 3.79 9.94
N TYR A 86 13.02 3.71 10.64
CA TYR A 86 12.80 2.69 11.67
C TYR A 86 12.04 1.46 11.19
N ARG A 87 11.33 1.55 10.07
CA ARG A 87 10.58 0.45 9.43
C ARG A 87 9.63 -0.27 10.40
N GLY A 88 9.02 0.48 11.33
CA GLY A 88 8.17 -0.10 12.36
C GLY A 88 8.91 -0.96 13.40
N ASN A 89 10.23 -1.07 13.34
CA ASN A 89 11.04 -1.97 14.18
C ASN A 89 11.57 -1.29 15.43
N LYS A 90 11.53 -2.03 16.55
CA LYS A 90 11.93 -1.55 17.86
C LYS A 90 13.44 -1.31 17.96
N ALA A 91 14.27 -2.24 17.46
CA ALA A 91 15.73 -2.11 17.54
C ALA A 91 16.23 -0.94 16.70
N ARG A 92 15.74 -0.79 15.45
CA ARG A 92 16.08 0.35 14.59
C ARG A 92 15.74 1.68 15.26
N LYS A 93 14.57 1.77 15.93
CA LYS A 93 14.15 2.95 16.70
C LYS A 93 15.07 3.22 17.91
N GLN A 94 15.41 2.19 18.68
CA GLN A 94 16.25 2.33 19.86
C GLN A 94 17.69 2.78 19.53
N HIS A 95 18.20 2.38 18.36
CA HIS A 95 19.54 2.74 17.89
C HIS A 95 19.53 3.96 16.94
N ASP A 96 18.39 4.65 16.81
CA ASP A 96 18.21 5.83 15.94
C ASP A 96 18.79 5.64 14.52
N ILE A 97 18.45 4.50 13.91
CA ILE A 97 18.95 4.19 12.56
C ILE A 97 18.41 5.21 11.57
N ARG A 98 19.32 5.79 10.79
CA ARG A 98 19.02 6.84 9.81
C ARG A 98 19.40 6.41 8.41
N ALA A 99 18.64 6.90 7.43
CA ALA A 99 18.95 6.70 6.02
C ALA A 99 20.20 7.52 5.63
N GLU A 100 21.10 6.94 4.85
CA GLU A 100 22.30 7.64 4.36
C GLU A 100 21.96 8.68 3.30
N GLN A 101 20.99 8.39 2.44
CA GLN A 101 20.59 9.22 1.32
C GLN A 101 19.10 9.09 1.01
N ASP A 102 18.57 9.98 0.19
CA ASP A 102 17.21 9.85 -0.34
C ASP A 102 17.10 8.60 -1.22
N SER A 103 15.98 7.87 -1.13
CA SER A 103 15.63 6.93 -2.18
C SER A 103 15.36 7.70 -3.49
N THR A 104 15.54 7.03 -4.63
CA THR A 104 15.26 7.64 -5.96
C THR A 104 13.83 8.20 -6.01
N LEU A 105 12.89 7.50 -5.41
CA LEU A 105 11.49 7.94 -5.34
C LEU A 105 11.34 9.26 -4.57
N VAL A 106 11.91 9.34 -3.37
CA VAL A 106 11.88 10.56 -2.54
C VAL A 106 12.60 11.72 -3.22
N ALA A 107 13.72 11.44 -3.89
CA ALA A 107 14.44 12.45 -4.67
C ALA A 107 13.56 13.01 -5.79
N ARG A 108 12.81 12.16 -6.52
CA ARG A 108 11.84 12.57 -7.56
C ARG A 108 10.71 13.40 -6.98
N TRP A 109 10.17 13.04 -5.81
CA TRP A 109 9.16 13.84 -5.10
C TRP A 109 9.69 15.23 -4.71
N LYS A 110 10.91 15.27 -4.18
CA LYS A 110 11.55 16.55 -3.85
C LYS A 110 11.83 17.40 -5.11
N GLN A 111 12.21 16.79 -6.23
CA GLN A 111 12.36 17.49 -7.52
C GLN A 111 11.03 18.02 -8.05
N ALA A 112 9.92 17.32 -7.83
CA ALA A 112 8.58 17.78 -8.16
C ALA A 112 8.09 18.97 -7.30
N GLY A 113 8.87 19.36 -6.27
CA GLY A 113 8.57 20.47 -5.37
C GLY A 113 7.78 20.11 -4.11
N LEU A 114 7.50 18.83 -3.88
CA LEU A 114 6.83 18.36 -2.67
C LEU A 114 7.64 18.64 -1.40
N VAL A 115 6.95 18.86 -0.28
CA VAL A 115 7.51 19.15 1.04
C VAL A 115 7.22 18.00 2.01
N PRO A 116 8.08 16.97 2.09
CA PRO A 116 7.96 15.92 3.10
C PRO A 116 8.14 16.50 4.51
N PHE A 117 7.18 16.23 5.44
CA PHE A 117 7.24 16.78 6.79
C PHE A 117 7.12 15.74 7.91
N GLY A 118 7.11 14.45 7.58
CA GLY A 118 7.10 13.38 8.56
C GLY A 118 6.98 11.99 7.98
N ARG A 119 7.22 10.99 8.86
CA ARG A 119 7.13 9.57 8.53
C ARG A 119 5.86 8.96 9.11
N THR A 120 5.17 8.15 8.34
CA THR A 120 3.89 7.54 8.75
C THR A 120 4.07 6.13 9.30
N ASN A 121 3.16 5.75 10.18
CA ASN A 121 3.14 4.46 10.86
C ASN A 121 2.96 3.29 9.89
N THR A 122 3.68 2.21 10.17
CA THR A 122 3.69 0.94 9.41
C THR A 122 3.93 -0.21 10.40
N PRO A 123 3.39 -1.43 10.18
CA PRO A 123 3.78 -2.59 10.97
C PRO A 123 5.25 -2.92 10.73
N GLU A 124 5.85 -3.65 11.63
CA GLU A 124 7.26 -4.05 11.55
C GLU A 124 7.56 -4.68 10.19
N PHE A 125 8.52 -4.09 9.43
CA PHE A 125 8.92 -4.45 8.06
C PHE A 125 7.76 -4.56 7.04
N GLY A 126 6.61 -3.96 7.33
CA GLY A 126 5.43 -4.09 6.47
C GLY A 126 4.75 -5.46 6.51
N ALA A 127 5.01 -6.26 7.54
CA ALA A 127 4.69 -7.69 7.61
C ALA A 127 3.19 -8.02 7.65
N LYS A 128 2.32 -7.05 7.93
CA LYS A 128 0.90 -7.29 8.18
C LYS A 128 0.01 -6.38 7.32
N GLY A 129 -1.20 -6.85 7.00
CA GLY A 129 -2.24 -6.04 6.35
C GLY A 129 -2.99 -5.10 7.30
N ILE A 130 -2.47 -4.91 8.51
CA ILE A 130 -2.88 -3.95 9.53
C ILE A 130 -1.68 -3.14 10.00
N THR A 131 -1.89 -2.01 10.66
CA THR A 131 -0.81 -1.15 11.15
C THR A 131 -0.86 -1.03 12.66
N GLU A 132 -0.31 -2.02 13.34
CA GLU A 132 -0.30 -2.17 14.79
C GLU A 132 1.08 -2.62 15.30
N PRO A 133 2.17 -1.85 15.04
CA PRO A 133 3.51 -2.25 15.49
C PRO A 133 3.67 -2.06 17.01
N ASP A 134 4.41 -2.96 17.65
CA ASP A 134 4.78 -2.82 19.07
C ASP A 134 5.60 -1.55 19.33
N SER A 135 6.40 -1.13 18.37
CA SER A 135 7.33 0.01 18.51
C SER A 135 6.66 1.38 18.64
N PHE A 136 5.46 1.55 18.04
CA PHE A 136 4.73 2.82 17.98
C PHE A 136 3.26 2.69 18.39
N GLY A 137 2.75 1.47 18.53
CA GLY A 137 1.34 1.20 18.77
C GLY A 137 0.47 1.33 17.52
N PRO A 138 -0.84 1.01 17.64
CA PRO A 138 -1.75 0.94 16.49
C PRO A 138 -2.03 2.31 15.88
N ALA A 139 -1.96 2.37 14.55
CA ALA A 139 -2.63 3.41 13.79
C ALA A 139 -4.15 3.14 13.77
N ARG A 140 -4.96 4.18 13.71
CA ARG A 140 -6.42 4.08 13.80
C ARG A 140 -7.10 4.66 12.57
N ASN A 141 -8.21 4.05 12.21
CA ASN A 141 -9.02 4.47 11.08
C ASN A 141 -9.77 5.77 11.40
N PRO A 142 -9.63 6.83 10.58
CA PRO A 142 -10.31 8.10 10.87
C PRO A 142 -11.83 8.04 10.73
N TRP A 143 -12.39 7.04 10.05
CA TRP A 143 -13.83 6.80 9.97
C TRP A 143 -14.40 6.17 11.24
N ASN A 144 -13.58 5.40 11.95
CA ASN A 144 -13.89 4.83 13.25
C ASN A 144 -12.59 4.42 13.95
N THR A 145 -12.20 5.15 14.98
CA THR A 145 -10.93 4.94 15.70
C THR A 145 -10.83 3.62 16.46
N GLY A 146 -11.90 2.86 16.56
CA GLY A 146 -11.91 1.48 17.06
C GLY A 146 -11.39 0.45 16.04
N HIS A 147 -11.18 0.85 14.77
CA HIS A 147 -10.84 -0.02 13.67
C HIS A 147 -9.46 0.31 13.09
N THR A 148 -8.86 -0.68 12.40
CA THR A 148 -7.60 -0.51 11.69
C THR A 148 -7.78 0.34 10.42
N PRO A 149 -6.82 1.22 10.06
CA PRO A 149 -6.79 1.86 8.75
C PRO A 149 -6.28 0.92 7.64
N GLY A 150 -6.14 -0.38 7.92
CA GLY A 150 -5.46 -1.33 7.07
C GLY A 150 -3.94 -1.24 7.19
N GLY A 151 -3.23 -1.91 6.30
CA GLY A 151 -1.76 -1.95 6.29
C GLY A 151 -1.20 -2.51 4.96
N SER A 152 0.10 -2.38 4.82
CA SER A 152 1.05 -1.83 5.77
C SER A 152 1.21 -0.29 5.69
N SER A 153 0.59 0.42 4.74
CA SER A 153 0.62 1.90 4.63
C SER A 153 -0.55 2.57 5.39
N GLY A 154 -0.93 2.00 6.56
CA GLY A 154 -2.10 2.48 7.30
C GLY A 154 -1.96 3.87 7.87
N GLY A 155 -0.77 4.23 8.36
CA GLY A 155 -0.49 5.60 8.80
C GLY A 155 -0.65 6.61 7.67
N SER A 156 -0.14 6.31 6.47
CA SER A 156 -0.30 7.15 5.27
C SER A 156 -1.78 7.36 4.93
N ALA A 157 -2.54 6.27 4.83
CA ALA A 157 -3.95 6.34 4.48
C ALA A 157 -4.77 7.06 5.55
N ALA A 158 -4.52 6.83 6.83
CA ALA A 158 -5.21 7.51 7.92
C ALA A 158 -5.01 9.04 7.85
N MET A 159 -3.78 9.50 7.60
CA MET A 159 -3.47 10.93 7.53
C MET A 159 -4.02 11.60 6.27
N VAL A 160 -4.04 10.91 5.12
CA VAL A 160 -4.68 11.41 3.90
C VAL A 160 -6.19 11.51 4.07
N ALA A 161 -6.85 10.48 4.59
CA ALA A 161 -8.29 10.48 4.82
C ALA A 161 -8.73 11.51 5.86
N ALA A 162 -7.91 11.78 6.88
CA ALA A 162 -8.14 12.84 7.86
C ALA A 162 -7.89 14.28 7.33
N GLY A 163 -7.47 14.40 6.08
CA GLY A 163 -7.23 15.69 5.41
C GLY A 163 -5.95 16.39 5.85
N VAL A 164 -5.00 15.68 6.45
CA VAL A 164 -3.70 16.27 6.84
C VAL A 164 -2.87 16.63 5.60
N VAL A 165 -2.84 15.74 4.63
CA VAL A 165 -2.18 15.93 3.33
C VAL A 165 -3.06 15.38 2.21
N PRO A 166 -2.93 15.89 0.98
CA PRO A 166 -3.68 15.35 -0.17
C PRO A 166 -3.20 13.97 -0.62
N LEU A 167 -1.94 13.65 -0.36
CA LEU A 167 -1.28 12.39 -0.74
C LEU A 167 -0.19 12.01 0.26
N ALA A 168 0.10 10.72 0.37
CA ALA A 168 1.21 10.21 1.17
C ALA A 168 1.87 9.01 0.51
N GLY A 169 3.18 8.87 0.73
CA GLY A 169 3.95 7.74 0.25
C GLY A 169 3.43 6.41 0.79
N ALA A 170 3.44 5.38 -0.08
CA ALA A 170 2.98 4.03 0.22
C ALA A 170 3.75 3.00 -0.63
N ASN A 171 3.74 1.74 -0.24
CA ASN A 171 4.24 0.63 -1.05
C ASN A 171 3.35 -0.60 -0.89
N ASP A 172 3.42 -1.54 -1.84
CA ASP A 172 2.48 -2.65 -1.96
C ASP A 172 3.20 -3.94 -2.35
N GLY A 173 3.44 -4.82 -1.38
CA GLY A 173 4.01 -6.15 -1.58
C GLY A 173 2.98 -7.29 -1.50
N GLY A 174 1.77 -7.00 -1.03
CA GLY A 174 0.67 -7.97 -0.90
C GLY A 174 -0.70 -7.30 -0.80
N GLY A 175 -0.78 -6.00 -1.16
CA GLY A 175 -1.97 -5.18 -1.05
C GLY A 175 -1.75 -3.87 -0.27
N SER A 176 -0.54 -3.56 0.15
CA SER A 176 -0.28 -2.51 1.15
C SER A 176 -0.42 -1.05 0.67
N ILE A 177 -0.80 -0.79 -0.58
CA ILE A 177 -1.40 0.46 -1.08
C ILE A 177 -2.93 0.30 -1.07
N ARG A 178 -3.42 -0.77 -1.68
CA ARG A 178 -4.85 -1.02 -1.96
C ARG A 178 -5.66 -1.30 -0.70
N ILE A 179 -5.13 -2.10 0.23
CA ILE A 179 -5.78 -2.43 1.51
C ILE A 179 -6.05 -1.17 2.32
N PRO A 180 -5.04 -0.33 2.67
CA PRO A 180 -5.31 0.88 3.43
C PRO A 180 -6.14 1.92 2.66
N ALA A 181 -6.01 2.00 1.34
CA ALA A 181 -6.91 2.83 0.52
C ALA A 181 -8.37 2.39 0.66
N ALA A 182 -8.65 1.07 0.57
CA ALA A 182 -9.98 0.50 0.78
C ALA A 182 -10.52 0.76 2.18
N CYS A 183 -9.70 0.60 3.23
CA CYS A 183 -10.08 0.83 4.61
C CYS A 183 -10.37 2.30 4.94
N CYS A 184 -9.74 3.22 4.23
CA CYS A 184 -9.80 4.66 4.54
C CYS A 184 -10.61 5.48 3.52
N GLY A 185 -11.23 4.86 2.52
CA GLY A 185 -12.04 5.58 1.51
C GLY A 185 -11.21 6.41 0.55
N LEU A 186 -10.05 5.90 0.13
CA LEU A 186 -9.08 6.56 -0.73
C LEU A 186 -8.90 5.81 -2.06
N PHE A 187 -8.32 6.51 -3.04
CA PHE A 187 -7.79 5.89 -4.24
C PHE A 187 -6.39 5.32 -3.98
N GLY A 188 -6.16 4.07 -4.39
CA GLY A 188 -4.87 3.41 -4.25
C GLY A 188 -4.52 2.61 -5.49
N LEU A 189 -3.52 3.07 -6.25
CA LEU A 189 -2.98 2.37 -7.41
C LEU A 189 -1.69 1.64 -7.03
N LYS A 190 -1.64 0.34 -7.30
CA LYS A 190 -0.44 -0.47 -7.33
C LYS A 190 0.08 -0.51 -8.78
N PRO A 191 1.18 0.17 -9.14
CA PRO A 191 1.77 0.07 -10.47
C PRO A 191 2.21 -1.35 -10.81
N GLY A 192 2.45 -1.63 -12.07
CA GLY A 192 3.07 -2.88 -12.52
C GLY A 192 4.50 -3.02 -12.01
N ARG A 193 5.00 -4.26 -11.98
CA ARG A 193 6.39 -4.59 -11.62
C ARG A 193 7.36 -3.80 -12.47
N GLY A 194 8.37 -3.17 -11.83
CA GLY A 194 9.39 -2.38 -12.50
C GLY A 194 8.97 -0.99 -12.96
N ARG A 195 7.70 -0.56 -12.73
CA ARG A 195 7.22 0.77 -13.14
C ARG A 195 7.84 1.89 -12.29
N THR A 196 8.05 1.68 -11.00
CA THR A 196 8.58 2.67 -10.06
C THR A 196 9.91 2.21 -9.47
N PRO A 197 10.84 3.14 -9.15
CA PRO A 197 12.19 2.83 -8.71
C PRO A 197 12.24 2.33 -7.25
N TRP A 198 13.35 1.65 -6.93
CA TRP A 198 13.68 1.15 -5.58
C TRP A 198 14.99 1.71 -5.03
N GLY A 199 15.89 2.17 -5.91
CA GLY A 199 17.25 2.57 -5.57
C GLY A 199 17.34 3.83 -4.72
N PRO A 200 18.56 4.19 -4.37
CA PRO A 200 19.81 3.47 -4.66
C PRO A 200 20.17 2.39 -3.61
N THR A 201 19.43 2.32 -2.48
CA THR A 201 19.71 1.38 -1.38
C THR A 201 19.33 -0.06 -1.75
N PHE A 202 18.22 -0.21 -2.48
CA PHE A 202 17.71 -1.50 -2.95
C PHE A 202 17.66 -1.53 -4.48
N THR A 203 17.78 -2.69 -5.08
CA THR A 203 17.55 -2.88 -6.52
C THR A 203 16.11 -3.30 -6.82
N GLU A 204 15.48 -3.90 -5.83
CA GLU A 204 14.09 -4.38 -5.86
C GLU A 204 13.66 -4.86 -4.45
N ALA A 205 12.40 -5.24 -4.25
CA ALA A 205 11.95 -5.93 -3.05
C ALA A 205 11.07 -7.11 -3.42
N MET A 206 11.32 -8.26 -2.76
CA MET A 206 10.56 -9.50 -2.92
C MET A 206 10.51 -10.00 -4.38
N HIS A 207 11.61 -9.90 -5.13
CA HIS A 207 11.70 -10.22 -6.57
C HIS A 207 10.69 -9.47 -7.44
N GLY A 208 10.52 -8.17 -7.15
CA GLY A 208 9.59 -7.30 -7.85
C GLY A 208 8.11 -7.55 -7.53
N ILE A 209 7.79 -8.34 -6.51
CA ILE A 209 6.42 -8.44 -5.97
C ILE A 209 5.99 -7.10 -5.38
N ALA A 210 6.88 -6.42 -4.67
CA ALA A 210 6.61 -5.14 -4.07
C ALA A 210 6.87 -3.99 -5.06
N VAL A 211 6.06 -2.94 -4.94
CA VAL A 211 6.16 -1.70 -5.71
C VAL A 211 5.93 -0.49 -4.82
N ASN A 212 6.51 0.65 -5.20
CA ASN A 212 6.32 1.92 -4.53
C ASN A 212 5.32 2.80 -5.29
N HIS A 213 4.53 3.61 -4.58
CA HIS A 213 3.69 4.69 -5.09
C HIS A 213 3.14 5.50 -3.92
N VAL A 214 1.97 6.11 -4.09
CA VAL A 214 1.26 6.91 -3.09
C VAL A 214 -0.18 6.40 -2.87
N VAL A 215 -0.80 6.82 -1.77
CA VAL A 215 -2.26 6.85 -1.61
C VAL A 215 -2.73 8.29 -1.75
N THR A 216 -3.88 8.50 -2.42
CA THR A 216 -4.39 9.83 -2.76
C THR A 216 -5.89 9.94 -2.53
N ARG A 217 -6.40 11.18 -2.43
CA ARG A 217 -7.83 11.44 -2.44
C ARG A 217 -8.39 11.49 -3.86
N SER A 218 -7.64 12.03 -4.82
CA SER A 218 -8.05 12.17 -6.22
C SER A 218 -7.28 11.21 -7.14
N VAL A 219 -7.92 10.79 -8.22
CA VAL A 219 -7.28 9.97 -9.26
C VAL A 219 -6.19 10.76 -9.99
N ARG A 220 -6.42 12.05 -10.26
CA ARG A 220 -5.47 12.88 -11.01
C ARG A 220 -4.15 13.12 -10.27
N ASP A 221 -4.17 13.19 -8.94
CA ASP A 221 -2.93 13.27 -8.14
C ASP A 221 -2.10 12.00 -8.30
N SER A 222 -2.72 10.82 -8.21
CA SER A 222 -2.04 9.53 -8.43
C SER A 222 -1.45 9.44 -9.84
N ALA A 223 -2.21 9.88 -10.86
CA ALA A 223 -1.73 9.90 -12.25
C ALA A 223 -0.50 10.81 -12.42
N LEU A 224 -0.53 12.01 -11.83
CA LEU A 224 0.62 12.92 -11.88
C LEU A 224 1.83 12.35 -11.15
N LEU A 225 1.61 11.78 -9.94
CA LEU A 225 2.71 11.18 -9.18
C LEU A 225 3.33 10.01 -9.96
N LEU A 226 2.53 9.17 -10.62
CA LEU A 226 3.07 8.08 -11.42
C LEU A 226 3.87 8.59 -12.63
N ASP A 227 3.47 9.69 -13.28
CA ASP A 227 4.29 10.36 -14.32
C ASP A 227 5.64 10.83 -13.78
N LEU A 228 5.70 11.28 -12.53
CA LEU A 228 6.91 11.79 -11.88
C LEU A 228 7.80 10.68 -11.31
N GLU A 229 7.19 9.58 -10.90
CA GLU A 229 7.85 8.45 -10.25
C GLU A 229 8.41 7.42 -11.24
N GLN A 230 7.70 7.20 -12.35
CA GLN A 230 7.97 6.10 -13.29
C GLN A 230 9.32 6.24 -13.98
N GLY A 231 9.81 5.11 -14.47
CA GLY A 231 11.01 5.01 -15.29
C GLY A 231 12.22 4.49 -14.53
N ASP A 232 13.13 3.97 -15.32
CA ASP A 232 14.32 3.28 -14.86
C ASP A 232 15.25 4.17 -14.01
N GLU A 233 16.04 3.50 -13.22
CA GLU A 233 17.16 4.07 -12.48
C GLU A 233 18.42 3.24 -12.73
N ARG A 234 19.56 3.80 -12.36
CA ARG A 234 20.84 3.09 -12.50
C ARG A 234 20.85 1.84 -11.60
N GLY A 235 21.06 0.67 -12.18
CA GLY A 235 21.08 -0.61 -11.47
C GLY A 235 19.70 -1.28 -11.33
N SER A 236 18.68 -0.77 -11.99
CA SER A 236 17.35 -1.40 -12.02
C SER A 236 17.43 -2.83 -12.55
N LEU A 237 16.75 -3.76 -11.90
CA LEU A 237 16.63 -5.15 -12.37
C LEU A 237 15.53 -5.33 -13.40
N PHE A 238 14.53 -4.48 -13.39
CA PHE A 238 13.39 -4.55 -14.29
C PHE A 238 13.41 -3.35 -15.23
N HIS A 239 13.42 -3.64 -16.53
CA HIS A 239 13.32 -2.63 -17.59
C HIS A 239 12.03 -2.86 -18.33
N ILE A 240 11.10 -1.91 -18.20
CA ILE A 240 9.80 -2.00 -18.86
C ILE A 240 9.63 -0.84 -19.83
N ALA A 241 8.83 -1.07 -20.87
CA ALA A 241 8.53 -0.03 -21.83
C ALA A 241 7.95 1.21 -21.15
N PRO A 242 8.35 2.44 -21.55
CA PRO A 242 7.67 3.64 -21.08
C PRO A 242 6.21 3.61 -21.52
N PRO A 243 5.31 4.34 -20.81
CA PRO A 243 3.92 4.43 -21.23
C PRO A 243 3.83 5.15 -22.60
N GLU A 244 2.85 4.75 -23.41
CA GLU A 244 2.60 5.38 -24.71
C GLU A 244 2.27 6.87 -24.62
N GLN A 245 1.66 7.26 -23.51
CA GLN A 245 1.34 8.65 -23.16
C GLN A 245 1.46 8.89 -21.67
N ARG A 246 1.58 10.13 -21.26
CA ARG A 246 1.60 10.50 -19.84
C ARG A 246 0.33 10.01 -19.12
N TYR A 247 0.47 9.56 -17.90
CA TYR A 247 -0.63 9.04 -17.09
C TYR A 247 -1.71 10.09 -16.77
N VAL A 248 -1.33 11.37 -16.60
CA VAL A 248 -2.30 12.46 -16.47
C VAL A 248 -3.16 12.64 -17.73
N VAL A 249 -2.60 12.37 -18.89
CA VAL A 249 -3.36 12.42 -20.16
C VAL A 249 -4.29 11.22 -20.27
N ALA A 250 -3.77 10.02 -19.99
CA ALA A 250 -4.56 8.80 -19.96
C ALA A 250 -5.74 8.90 -18.96
N GLY A 251 -5.47 9.36 -17.73
CA GLY A 251 -6.46 9.54 -16.67
C GLY A 251 -7.51 10.64 -16.96
N SER A 252 -7.25 11.56 -17.89
CA SER A 252 -8.25 12.53 -18.34
C SER A 252 -9.09 12.07 -19.53
N GLY A 253 -8.69 10.95 -20.15
CA GLY A 253 -9.39 10.35 -21.29
C GLY A 253 -10.61 9.53 -20.88
N LYS A 254 -11.43 9.17 -21.87
CA LYS A 254 -12.53 8.21 -21.68
C LYS A 254 -12.00 6.79 -21.95
N PRO A 255 -12.30 5.81 -21.08
CA PRO A 255 -11.75 4.45 -21.24
C PRO A 255 -12.33 3.68 -22.44
N GLY A 256 -13.35 4.22 -23.12
CA GLY A 256 -14.11 3.49 -24.12
C GLY A 256 -15.07 2.46 -23.47
N ARG A 257 -15.57 1.54 -24.27
CA ARG A 257 -16.37 0.41 -23.77
C ARG A 257 -15.44 -0.72 -23.35
N LEU A 258 -15.48 -1.08 -22.08
CA LEU A 258 -14.63 -2.11 -21.50
C LEU A 258 -15.42 -3.40 -21.29
N ARG A 259 -14.72 -4.53 -21.35
CA ARG A 259 -15.20 -5.84 -20.97
C ARG A 259 -14.54 -6.25 -19.64
N ILE A 260 -15.34 -6.44 -18.58
CA ILE A 260 -14.85 -6.62 -17.21
C ILE A 260 -15.40 -7.95 -16.68
N GLY A 261 -14.50 -8.84 -16.30
CA GLY A 261 -14.85 -10.04 -15.53
C GLY A 261 -14.88 -9.71 -14.05
N PHE A 262 -15.86 -10.20 -13.29
CA PHE A 262 -15.89 -9.98 -11.85
C PHE A 262 -16.10 -11.28 -11.07
N SER A 263 -15.59 -11.29 -9.82
CA SER A 263 -15.84 -12.36 -8.86
C SER A 263 -15.96 -11.77 -7.45
N THR A 264 -16.93 -12.27 -6.68
CA THR A 264 -17.11 -11.95 -5.25
C THR A 264 -16.73 -13.13 -4.37
N ARG A 265 -16.36 -14.28 -4.96
CA ARG A 265 -15.97 -15.48 -4.22
C ARG A 265 -14.51 -15.38 -3.80
N SER A 266 -14.21 -15.76 -2.55
CA SER A 266 -12.83 -15.87 -2.10
C SER A 266 -12.09 -16.97 -2.88
N PRO A 267 -10.96 -16.65 -3.55
CA PRO A 267 -10.18 -17.67 -4.26
C PRO A 267 -9.57 -18.72 -3.33
N LEU A 268 -9.56 -18.45 -2.01
CA LEU A 268 -9.10 -19.39 -0.97
C LEU A 268 -10.26 -20.21 -0.35
N GLY A 269 -11.48 -20.11 -0.90
CA GLY A 269 -12.64 -20.84 -0.40
C GLY A 269 -13.12 -20.41 0.99
N LYS A 270 -12.71 -19.24 1.46
CA LYS A 270 -13.17 -18.65 2.72
C LYS A 270 -14.40 -17.78 2.47
N GLU A 271 -15.15 -17.50 3.53
CA GLU A 271 -16.34 -16.62 3.49
C GLU A 271 -15.92 -15.19 3.12
N VAL A 272 -16.78 -14.54 2.32
CA VAL A 272 -16.69 -13.10 2.00
C VAL A 272 -17.90 -12.42 2.64
N ASP A 273 -17.65 -11.36 3.38
CA ASP A 273 -18.68 -10.59 4.08
C ASP A 273 -19.69 -10.01 3.08
N PRO A 274 -20.99 -10.06 3.38
CA PRO A 274 -22.04 -9.49 2.53
C PRO A 274 -21.82 -8.02 2.14
N GLU A 275 -21.19 -7.20 2.99
CA GLU A 275 -20.87 -5.82 2.64
C GLU A 275 -19.77 -5.73 1.58
N ALA A 276 -18.81 -6.66 1.55
CA ALA A 276 -17.81 -6.72 0.50
C ALA A 276 -18.39 -7.21 -0.82
N VAL A 277 -19.33 -8.16 -0.79
CA VAL A 277 -20.11 -8.58 -1.97
C VAL A 277 -20.93 -7.41 -2.52
N LYS A 278 -21.68 -6.73 -1.65
CA LYS A 278 -22.51 -5.57 -1.99
C LYS A 278 -21.71 -4.41 -2.59
N ALA A 279 -20.45 -4.21 -2.14
CA ALA A 279 -19.54 -3.21 -2.71
C ALA A 279 -19.26 -3.49 -4.19
N VAL A 280 -18.95 -4.75 -4.53
CA VAL A 280 -18.73 -5.17 -5.93
C VAL A 280 -20.02 -5.12 -6.76
N GLU A 281 -21.15 -5.60 -6.22
CA GLU A 281 -22.43 -5.56 -6.93
C GLU A 281 -22.85 -4.13 -7.28
N LYS A 282 -22.68 -3.17 -6.39
CA LYS A 282 -22.89 -1.74 -6.66
C LYS A 282 -21.95 -1.23 -7.75
N THR A 283 -20.68 -1.65 -7.71
CA THR A 283 -19.70 -1.29 -8.72
C THR A 283 -20.08 -1.88 -10.08
N VAL A 284 -20.54 -3.14 -10.13
CA VAL A 284 -21.04 -3.79 -11.36
C VAL A 284 -22.23 -3.04 -11.95
N ALA A 285 -23.20 -2.64 -11.10
CA ALA A 285 -24.34 -1.85 -11.55
C ALA A 285 -23.89 -0.50 -12.17
N LEU A 286 -23.00 0.23 -11.47
CA LEU A 286 -22.46 1.50 -11.98
C LEU A 286 -21.72 1.33 -13.31
N LEU A 287 -20.90 0.28 -13.46
CA LEU A 287 -20.18 0.01 -14.69
C LEU A 287 -21.12 -0.28 -15.87
N ARG A 288 -22.20 -1.03 -15.63
CA ARG A 288 -23.24 -1.30 -16.64
C ARG A 288 -23.97 -0.03 -17.04
N ASP A 289 -24.32 0.82 -16.09
CA ASP A 289 -24.94 2.13 -16.33
C ASP A 289 -24.03 3.06 -17.17
N LEU A 290 -22.70 2.92 -16.99
CA LEU A 290 -21.68 3.61 -17.79
C LEU A 290 -21.44 2.98 -19.18
N GLY A 291 -22.12 1.88 -19.51
CA GLY A 291 -22.08 1.23 -20.82
C GLY A 291 -20.99 0.16 -20.99
N HIS A 292 -20.34 -0.28 -19.92
CA HIS A 292 -19.38 -1.38 -19.96
C HIS A 292 -20.07 -2.76 -19.98
N GLU A 293 -19.37 -3.77 -20.51
CA GLU A 293 -19.78 -5.17 -20.44
C GLU A 293 -19.20 -5.78 -19.16
N VAL A 294 -20.09 -6.29 -18.28
CA VAL A 294 -19.67 -6.87 -17.01
C VAL A 294 -20.34 -8.21 -16.79
N GLU A 295 -19.55 -9.26 -16.65
CA GLU A 295 -20.01 -10.64 -16.42
C GLU A 295 -19.19 -11.36 -15.35
N GLU A 296 -19.75 -12.40 -14.75
CA GLU A 296 -19.04 -13.19 -13.74
C GLU A 296 -17.95 -14.04 -14.39
N ALA A 297 -16.71 -13.74 -14.09
CA ALA A 297 -15.53 -14.46 -14.59
C ALA A 297 -14.32 -14.20 -13.68
N GLU A 298 -13.42 -15.19 -13.59
CA GLU A 298 -12.20 -15.12 -12.79
C GLU A 298 -11.05 -15.88 -13.46
N PRO A 299 -9.78 -15.46 -13.25
CA PRO A 299 -8.63 -16.18 -13.79
C PRO A 299 -8.53 -17.57 -13.15
N GLN A 300 -8.23 -18.58 -13.98
CA GLN A 300 -8.15 -19.97 -13.53
C GLN A 300 -6.72 -20.29 -13.10
N MET A 301 -6.46 -20.24 -11.79
CA MET A 301 -5.15 -20.56 -11.21
C MET A 301 -5.28 -21.18 -9.81
N ASP A 302 -4.26 -21.91 -9.37
CA ASP A 302 -4.18 -22.43 -8.02
C ASP A 302 -3.85 -21.30 -7.02
N ALA A 303 -4.90 -20.64 -6.55
CA ALA A 303 -4.80 -19.52 -5.62
C ALA A 303 -4.15 -19.90 -4.28
N LYS A 304 -4.39 -21.12 -3.81
CA LYS A 304 -3.82 -21.60 -2.55
C LYS A 304 -2.31 -21.79 -2.68
N GLN A 305 -1.87 -22.45 -3.74
CA GLN A 305 -0.44 -22.62 -4.01
C GLN A 305 0.24 -21.27 -4.24
N MET A 306 -0.40 -20.34 -4.97
CA MET A 306 0.12 -19.01 -5.19
C MET A 306 0.32 -18.24 -3.85
N CYS A 307 -0.63 -18.32 -2.92
CA CYS A 307 -0.48 -17.72 -1.60
C CYS A 307 0.69 -18.33 -0.81
N MET A 308 0.89 -19.65 -0.89
CA MET A 308 2.02 -20.30 -0.25
C MET A 308 3.36 -19.92 -0.88
N ASP A 309 3.39 -19.72 -2.18
CA ASP A 309 4.58 -19.24 -2.90
C ASP A 309 4.89 -17.78 -2.53
N TRP A 310 3.89 -16.92 -2.42
CA TRP A 310 4.05 -15.57 -1.92
C TRP A 310 4.63 -15.55 -0.50
N LEU A 311 4.09 -16.40 0.41
CA LEU A 311 4.60 -16.53 1.78
C LEU A 311 6.04 -17.04 1.83
N THR A 312 6.41 -17.97 0.95
CA THR A 312 7.78 -18.50 0.88
C THR A 312 8.78 -17.37 0.60
N VAL A 313 8.45 -16.47 -0.33
CA VAL A 313 9.27 -15.29 -0.61
C VAL A 313 9.30 -14.34 0.57
N TRP A 314 8.13 -14.09 1.16
CA TRP A 314 7.99 -13.22 2.33
C TRP A 314 8.78 -13.74 3.54
N PHE A 315 8.77 -15.05 3.79
CA PHE A 315 9.56 -15.67 4.85
C PHE A 315 11.06 -15.43 4.66
N GLY A 316 11.55 -15.61 3.43
CA GLY A 316 12.95 -15.33 3.09
C GLY A 316 13.32 -13.85 3.27
N GLN A 317 12.48 -12.94 2.77
CA GLN A 317 12.68 -11.50 2.92
C GLN A 317 12.73 -11.08 4.40
N CYS A 318 11.78 -11.55 5.20
CA CYS A 318 11.73 -11.25 6.63
C CYS A 318 12.95 -11.79 7.39
N ALA A 319 13.46 -12.97 7.02
CA ALA A 319 14.68 -13.50 7.61
C ALA A 319 15.90 -12.61 7.30
N ALA A 320 16.01 -12.13 6.06
CA ALA A 320 17.08 -11.22 5.65
C ALA A 320 17.01 -9.87 6.40
N GLU A 321 15.82 -9.29 6.54
CA GLU A 321 15.63 -8.03 7.31
C GLU A 321 16.01 -8.19 8.79
N VAL A 322 15.62 -9.31 9.41
CA VAL A 322 15.99 -9.60 10.81
C VAL A 322 17.51 -9.74 10.95
N ASP A 323 18.17 -10.45 10.03
CA ASP A 323 19.62 -10.65 10.07
C ASP A 323 20.37 -9.32 9.82
N GLU A 324 19.88 -8.48 8.90
CA GLU A 324 20.42 -7.13 8.67
C GLU A 324 20.35 -6.27 9.94
N VAL A 325 19.17 -6.23 10.57
CA VAL A 325 18.99 -5.40 11.77
C VAL A 325 19.86 -5.89 12.93
N LYS A 326 19.98 -7.22 13.13
CA LYS A 326 20.90 -7.79 14.15
C LYS A 326 22.35 -7.42 13.86
N ALA A 327 22.78 -7.49 12.62
CA ALA A 327 24.13 -7.12 12.22
C ALA A 327 24.39 -5.61 12.43
N LEU A 328 23.40 -4.77 12.11
CA LEU A 328 23.51 -3.31 12.23
C LEU A 328 23.49 -2.80 13.68
N THR A 329 22.69 -3.43 14.55
CA THR A 329 22.40 -2.92 15.90
C THR A 329 23.04 -3.74 17.01
N GLY A 330 23.43 -4.99 16.76
CA GLY A 330 23.89 -5.94 17.78
C GLY A 330 22.78 -6.45 18.70
N CYS A 331 21.50 -6.16 18.42
CA CYS A 331 20.39 -6.60 19.27
C CYS A 331 20.16 -8.13 19.18
N GLY A 332 19.54 -8.68 20.22
CA GLY A 332 19.00 -10.03 20.23
C GLY A 332 17.56 -10.08 19.70
N ASP A 333 16.84 -11.16 20.06
CA ASP A 333 15.44 -11.36 19.64
C ASP A 333 14.47 -10.33 20.26
N GLU A 334 14.85 -9.69 21.38
CA GLU A 334 14.05 -8.65 22.03
C GLU A 334 13.86 -7.37 21.18
N GLY A 335 14.65 -7.23 20.12
CA GLY A 335 14.55 -6.13 19.15
C GLY A 335 13.42 -6.28 18.15
N PHE A 336 12.68 -7.39 18.17
CA PHE A 336 11.67 -7.75 17.15
C PHE A 336 10.36 -8.21 17.78
N GLU A 337 9.28 -8.08 16.99
CA GLU A 337 8.00 -8.72 17.30
C GLU A 337 8.11 -10.26 17.20
N LEU A 338 7.33 -10.96 18.03
CA LEU A 338 7.32 -12.43 18.02
C LEU A 338 6.89 -13.02 16.68
N ASP A 339 5.90 -12.40 16.03
CA ASP A 339 5.41 -12.84 14.72
C ASP A 339 6.51 -12.69 13.65
N THR A 340 7.28 -11.59 13.70
CA THR A 340 8.43 -11.35 12.82
C THR A 340 9.50 -12.41 13.00
N LEU A 341 9.84 -12.76 14.25
CA LEU A 341 10.81 -13.83 14.54
C LEU A 341 10.33 -15.19 14.05
N ALA A 342 9.05 -15.49 14.18
CA ALA A 342 8.46 -16.74 13.68
C ALA A 342 8.52 -16.81 12.15
N ILE A 343 8.13 -15.74 11.45
CA ILE A 343 8.22 -15.61 9.99
C ILE A 343 9.67 -15.78 9.52
N ALA A 344 10.62 -15.12 10.18
CA ALA A 344 12.05 -15.22 9.88
C ALA A 344 12.60 -16.63 10.12
N ALA A 345 12.16 -17.34 11.16
CA ALA A 345 12.55 -18.71 11.43
C ALA A 345 12.09 -19.67 10.31
N PHE A 346 10.87 -19.48 9.78
CA PHE A 346 10.40 -20.22 8.61
C PHE A 346 11.23 -19.92 7.36
N GLY A 347 11.63 -18.67 7.16
CA GLY A 347 12.53 -18.28 6.07
C GLY A 347 13.87 -19.00 6.14
N ARG A 348 14.50 -19.03 7.32
CA ARG A 348 15.76 -19.76 7.54
C ARG A 348 15.60 -21.28 7.38
N ALA A 349 14.42 -21.82 7.68
CA ALA A 349 14.13 -23.24 7.53
C ALA A 349 13.81 -23.65 6.08
N THR A 350 13.54 -22.69 5.18
CA THR A 350 13.23 -22.93 3.77
C THR A 350 14.50 -23.25 2.99
N PRO A 351 14.64 -24.45 2.38
CA PRO A 351 15.81 -24.79 1.57
C PRO A 351 15.83 -23.96 0.28
N ALA A 352 17.02 -23.57 -0.18
CA ALA A 352 17.18 -22.75 -1.39
C ALA A 352 16.52 -23.36 -2.63
N HIS A 353 16.53 -24.71 -2.79
CA HIS A 353 15.88 -25.35 -3.93
C HIS A 353 14.35 -25.25 -3.90
N GLU A 354 13.73 -25.24 -2.72
CA GLU A 354 12.27 -25.01 -2.59
C GLU A 354 11.93 -23.57 -2.92
N TYR A 355 12.76 -22.61 -2.53
CA TYR A 355 12.62 -21.21 -2.92
C TYR A 355 12.69 -21.01 -4.44
N VAL A 356 13.65 -21.67 -5.12
CA VAL A 356 13.75 -21.64 -6.59
C VAL A 356 12.53 -22.27 -7.26
N LYS A 357 12.03 -23.39 -6.74
CA LYS A 357 10.79 -24.01 -7.25
C LYS A 357 9.58 -23.10 -7.10
N CYS A 358 9.49 -22.40 -5.99
CA CYS A 358 8.44 -21.39 -5.76
C CYS A 358 8.46 -20.33 -6.86
N GLN A 359 9.61 -19.72 -7.16
CA GLN A 359 9.74 -18.73 -8.23
C GLN A 359 9.43 -19.32 -9.61
N SER A 360 9.81 -20.57 -9.88
CA SER A 360 9.52 -21.23 -11.15
C SER A 360 8.02 -21.42 -11.41
N ARG A 361 7.21 -21.54 -10.35
CA ARG A 361 5.75 -21.64 -10.47
C ARG A 361 5.07 -20.30 -10.85
N TRP A 362 5.71 -19.16 -10.61
CA TRP A 362 5.11 -17.85 -10.92
C TRP A 362 4.73 -17.69 -12.38
N GLN A 363 5.51 -18.30 -13.29
CA GLN A 363 5.18 -18.28 -14.71
C GLN A 363 3.78 -18.82 -15.00
N GLN A 364 3.34 -19.86 -14.27
CA GLN A 364 2.00 -20.44 -14.45
C GLN A 364 0.91 -19.45 -14.04
N TYR A 365 1.14 -18.68 -12.96
CA TYR A 365 0.18 -17.66 -12.50
C TYR A 365 0.13 -16.47 -13.46
N MET A 366 1.29 -16.06 -14.00
CA MET A 366 1.36 -14.99 -15.00
C MET A 366 0.61 -15.42 -16.28
N ILE A 367 0.87 -16.61 -16.81
CA ILE A 367 0.18 -17.14 -17.99
C ILE A 367 -1.35 -17.21 -17.77
N ALA A 368 -1.79 -17.67 -16.60
CA ALA A 368 -3.21 -17.76 -16.28
C ALA A 368 -3.88 -16.37 -16.18
N MET A 369 -3.17 -15.39 -15.62
CA MET A 369 -3.65 -14.00 -15.57
C MET A 369 -3.69 -13.38 -16.96
N ASP A 370 -2.65 -13.54 -17.75
CA ASP A 370 -2.58 -13.01 -19.12
C ASP A 370 -3.69 -13.61 -19.98
N ALA A 371 -3.93 -14.94 -19.93
CA ALA A 371 -5.01 -15.61 -20.66
C ALA A 371 -6.41 -15.10 -20.27
N PHE A 372 -6.60 -14.67 -19.03
CA PHE A 372 -7.83 -14.01 -18.61
C PHE A 372 -7.91 -12.58 -19.17
N LEU A 373 -6.83 -11.81 -19.07
CA LEU A 373 -6.77 -10.40 -19.49
C LEU A 373 -6.68 -10.21 -21.02
N GLU A 374 -6.45 -11.29 -21.80
CA GLU A 374 -6.68 -11.31 -23.26
C GLU A 374 -8.17 -11.28 -23.62
N GLN A 375 -9.05 -11.75 -22.70
CA GLN A 375 -10.49 -11.80 -22.93
C GLN A 375 -11.24 -10.64 -22.27
N TYR A 376 -10.68 -10.11 -21.16
CA TYR A 376 -11.25 -9.04 -20.36
C TYR A 376 -10.24 -7.92 -20.19
N ASP A 377 -10.73 -6.68 -20.22
CA ASP A 377 -9.89 -5.53 -19.92
C ASP A 377 -9.45 -5.49 -18.46
N PHE A 378 -10.34 -5.91 -17.55
CA PHE A 378 -10.06 -5.93 -16.10
C PHE A 378 -10.72 -7.10 -15.39
N TRP A 379 -10.10 -7.50 -14.28
CA TRP A 379 -10.71 -8.35 -13.28
C TRP A 379 -11.13 -7.52 -12.07
N LEU A 380 -12.42 -7.50 -11.75
CA LEU A 380 -13.03 -6.79 -10.64
C LEU A 380 -13.28 -7.76 -9.48
N THR A 381 -12.81 -7.39 -8.28
CA THR A 381 -13.04 -8.13 -7.03
C THR A 381 -13.29 -7.16 -5.87
N PRO A 382 -13.71 -7.64 -4.70
CA PRO A 382 -13.50 -6.87 -3.47
C PRO A 382 -11.99 -6.61 -3.28
N THR A 383 -11.60 -5.45 -2.70
CA THR A 383 -10.23 -5.27 -2.25
C THR A 383 -9.96 -6.10 -1.00
N LEU A 384 -10.93 -6.14 -0.09
CA LEU A 384 -10.94 -6.90 1.15
C LEU A 384 -12.17 -7.79 1.22
N ALA A 385 -12.04 -8.97 1.81
CA ALA A 385 -13.18 -9.87 2.03
C ALA A 385 -14.13 -9.41 3.14
N MET A 386 -13.73 -8.44 3.95
CA MET A 386 -14.48 -7.96 5.12
C MET A 386 -14.27 -6.46 5.31
N PRO A 387 -15.16 -5.75 6.02
CA PRO A 387 -14.92 -4.39 6.51
C PRO A 387 -13.63 -4.30 7.36
N PRO A 388 -13.07 -3.11 7.53
CA PRO A 388 -11.89 -2.89 8.37
C PRO A 388 -12.04 -3.56 9.74
N ALA A 389 -11.06 -4.38 10.14
CA ALA A 389 -11.10 -5.11 11.40
C ALA A 389 -10.98 -4.16 12.61
N GLY A 390 -11.53 -4.55 13.74
CA GLY A 390 -11.28 -3.84 15.01
C GLY A 390 -9.79 -3.92 15.41
N ILE A 391 -9.31 -2.90 16.11
CA ILE A 391 -7.94 -2.89 16.66
C ILE A 391 -7.74 -4.12 17.55
N GLY A 392 -6.65 -4.85 17.31
CA GLY A 392 -6.29 -6.08 18.02
C GLY A 392 -7.03 -7.34 17.56
N ALA A 393 -8.03 -7.24 16.68
CA ALA A 393 -8.80 -8.40 16.20
C ALA A 393 -7.96 -9.41 15.39
N MET A 394 -6.88 -8.96 14.79
CA MET A 394 -5.94 -9.80 14.03
C MET A 394 -4.65 -10.13 14.82
N ALA A 395 -4.60 -9.81 16.11
CA ALA A 395 -3.46 -10.14 16.95
C ALA A 395 -3.37 -11.65 17.17
N THR A 396 -2.15 -12.18 17.16
CA THR A 396 -1.90 -13.60 17.45
C THR A 396 -2.35 -13.93 18.88
N PRO A 397 -3.26 -14.88 19.09
CA PRO A 397 -3.78 -15.22 20.42
C PRO A 397 -2.65 -15.63 21.39
N MET A 398 -2.78 -15.30 22.67
CA MET A 398 -1.76 -15.52 23.70
C MET A 398 -1.26 -16.97 23.76
N TRP A 399 -2.15 -17.95 23.60
CA TRP A 399 -1.75 -19.36 23.60
C TRP A 399 -0.89 -19.72 22.39
N GLN A 400 -1.16 -19.15 21.21
CA GLN A 400 -0.33 -19.30 20.02
C GLN A 400 1.02 -18.59 20.21
N GLN A 401 1.04 -17.41 20.80
CA GLN A 401 2.28 -16.70 21.13
C GLN A 401 3.18 -17.56 22.03
N ASN A 402 2.60 -18.21 23.06
CA ASN A 402 3.36 -19.09 23.95
C ASN A 402 3.88 -20.33 23.22
N ALA A 403 3.07 -20.91 22.32
CA ALA A 403 3.50 -22.03 21.48
C ALA A 403 4.63 -21.63 20.52
N LEU A 404 4.54 -20.45 19.88
CA LEU A 404 5.60 -19.92 19.02
C LEU A 404 6.90 -19.65 19.79
N LYS A 405 6.83 -19.07 20.99
CA LYS A 405 8.00 -18.87 21.87
C LYS A 405 8.69 -20.18 22.21
N MET A 406 7.94 -21.23 22.52
CA MET A 406 8.52 -22.54 22.78
C MET A 406 9.14 -23.13 21.51
N LEU A 407 8.44 -23.05 20.39
CA LEU A 407 8.92 -23.55 19.10
C LEU A 407 10.28 -22.93 18.72
N LEU A 408 10.37 -21.60 18.80
CA LEU A 408 11.59 -20.86 18.48
C LEU A 408 12.76 -21.25 19.41
N LYS A 409 12.49 -21.53 20.70
CA LYS A 409 13.52 -21.96 21.66
C LYS A 409 14.10 -23.35 21.36
N VAL A 410 13.30 -24.27 20.78
CA VAL A 410 13.74 -25.64 20.51
C VAL A 410 14.15 -25.88 19.06
N GLY A 411 14.09 -24.87 18.18
CA GLY A 411 14.39 -25.02 16.77
C GLY A 411 13.42 -25.93 16.03
N GLY A 412 12.15 -25.91 16.42
CA GLY A 412 11.12 -26.83 15.91
C GLY A 412 10.46 -26.40 14.58
N GLU A 413 10.88 -25.27 13.98
CA GLU A 413 10.29 -24.70 12.76
C GLU A 413 10.30 -25.66 11.57
N LYS A 414 11.38 -26.43 11.38
CA LYS A 414 11.46 -27.46 10.30
C LYS A 414 10.43 -28.56 10.43
N LEU A 415 10.07 -28.92 11.66
CA LEU A 415 9.04 -29.92 11.92
C LEU A 415 7.65 -29.31 11.65
N LEU A 416 7.42 -28.10 12.09
CA LEU A 416 6.16 -27.39 11.88
C LEU A 416 5.85 -27.18 10.38
N MET A 417 6.85 -26.86 9.57
CA MET A 417 6.70 -26.74 8.11
C MET A 417 6.18 -28.03 7.45
N LYS A 418 6.43 -29.19 8.04
CA LYS A 418 5.97 -30.49 7.51
C LYS A 418 4.56 -30.89 7.95
N THR A 419 3.96 -30.18 8.90
CA THR A 419 2.67 -30.58 9.49
C THR A 419 1.45 -29.99 8.79
N GLY A 420 1.61 -29.10 7.81
CA GLY A 420 0.51 -28.32 7.20
C GLY A 420 -0.06 -27.23 8.10
N MET A 421 0.42 -27.09 9.34
CA MET A 421 -0.07 -26.04 10.27
C MET A 421 0.22 -24.63 9.78
N ILE A 422 1.40 -24.42 9.14
CA ILE A 422 1.75 -23.11 8.57
C ILE A 422 0.76 -22.72 7.48
N GLU A 423 0.41 -23.67 6.61
CA GLU A 423 -0.59 -23.45 5.57
C GLU A 423 -1.95 -23.08 6.16
N GLN A 424 -2.38 -23.79 7.21
CA GLN A 424 -3.65 -23.49 7.88
C GLN A 424 -3.62 -22.10 8.54
N MET A 425 -2.54 -21.74 9.22
CA MET A 425 -2.36 -20.40 9.82
C MET A 425 -2.34 -19.31 8.75
N ALA A 426 -1.67 -19.55 7.63
CA ALA A 426 -1.61 -18.64 6.50
C ALA A 426 -2.99 -18.39 5.90
N LEU A 427 -3.76 -19.45 5.62
CA LEU A 427 -5.11 -19.35 5.07
C LEU A 427 -6.08 -18.63 6.04
N GLU A 428 -5.86 -18.75 7.35
CA GLU A 428 -6.62 -18.00 8.35
C GLU A 428 -6.27 -16.50 8.35
N ASN A 429 -4.99 -16.14 8.18
CA ASN A 429 -4.57 -14.76 8.07
C ASN A 429 -5.03 -14.11 6.75
N PHE A 430 -5.00 -14.85 5.64
CA PHE A 430 -5.44 -14.36 4.34
C PHE A 430 -6.95 -14.26 4.16
N LYS A 431 -7.77 -14.75 5.10
CA LYS A 431 -9.23 -14.65 4.98
C LYS A 431 -9.74 -13.21 4.86
N TYR A 432 -9.01 -12.22 5.41
CA TYR A 432 -9.37 -10.80 5.33
C TYR A 432 -8.99 -10.17 3.99
N MET A 433 -7.91 -10.63 3.35
CA MET A 433 -7.31 -10.03 2.15
C MET A 433 -6.95 -11.08 1.08
N PRO A 434 -7.89 -11.93 0.64
CA PRO A 434 -7.59 -13.06 -0.25
C PRO A 434 -7.40 -12.63 -1.72
N PHE A 435 -7.61 -11.36 -2.08
CA PHE A 435 -7.70 -10.88 -3.46
C PHE A 435 -6.47 -10.10 -3.91
N THR A 436 -5.69 -9.53 -3.01
CA THR A 436 -4.70 -8.50 -3.39
C THR A 436 -3.39 -9.09 -3.90
N GLN A 437 -2.94 -10.24 -3.40
CA GLN A 437 -1.64 -10.86 -3.72
C GLN A 437 -1.50 -11.28 -5.19
N PHE A 438 -2.61 -11.54 -5.89
CA PHE A 438 -2.61 -11.92 -7.30
C PHE A 438 -1.85 -10.92 -8.17
N ALA A 439 -2.19 -9.64 -8.05
CA ALA A 439 -1.53 -8.58 -8.81
C ALA A 439 -0.06 -8.38 -8.42
N ASN A 440 0.33 -8.76 -7.20
CA ASN A 440 1.73 -8.68 -6.75
C ASN A 440 2.56 -9.81 -7.37
N VAL A 441 2.11 -11.07 -7.25
CA VAL A 441 2.84 -12.24 -7.78
C VAL A 441 2.91 -12.20 -9.30
N THR A 442 1.81 -11.88 -9.98
CA THR A 442 1.78 -11.78 -11.44
C THR A 442 2.48 -10.52 -11.97
N GLY A 443 2.65 -9.49 -11.12
CA GLY A 443 3.36 -8.24 -11.48
C GLY A 443 2.50 -7.23 -12.24
N VAL A 444 1.24 -7.53 -12.51
CA VAL A 444 0.31 -6.64 -13.21
C VAL A 444 -0.13 -5.45 -12.36
N PRO A 445 -0.52 -4.30 -12.94
CA PRO A 445 -1.07 -3.18 -12.19
C PRO A 445 -2.46 -3.50 -11.63
N ALA A 446 -2.80 -2.87 -10.50
CA ALA A 446 -4.12 -2.97 -9.89
C ALA A 446 -4.47 -1.71 -9.10
N MET A 447 -5.75 -1.40 -8.97
CA MET A 447 -6.21 -0.26 -8.17
C MET A 447 -7.34 -0.66 -7.21
N SER A 448 -7.47 0.09 -6.12
CA SER A 448 -8.64 0.08 -5.24
C SER A 448 -9.37 1.42 -5.35
N VAL A 449 -10.69 1.36 -5.63
CA VAL A 449 -11.55 2.55 -5.82
C VAL A 449 -12.60 2.57 -4.71
N PRO A 450 -12.77 3.67 -3.95
CA PRO A 450 -13.64 3.74 -2.78
C PRO A 450 -15.10 4.04 -3.16
N LEU A 451 -15.83 3.06 -3.66
CA LEU A 451 -17.19 3.21 -4.16
C LEU A 451 -18.28 2.82 -3.16
N HIS A 452 -17.91 2.28 -2.01
CA HIS A 452 -18.88 1.81 -1.01
C HIS A 452 -18.48 2.20 0.42
N TRP A 453 -19.49 2.54 1.20
CA TRP A 453 -19.45 2.68 2.67
C TRP A 453 -20.51 1.76 3.24
N THR A 454 -20.14 1.02 4.28
CA THR A 454 -21.06 0.13 5.02
C THR A 454 -22.11 0.95 5.77
N GLU A 455 -23.15 0.30 6.30
CA GLU A 455 -24.12 0.96 7.16
C GLU A 455 -23.49 1.53 8.45
N ALA A 456 -22.37 0.94 8.90
CA ALA A 456 -21.59 1.45 10.03
C ALA A 456 -20.66 2.63 9.66
N GLY A 457 -20.70 3.11 8.41
CA GLY A 457 -19.89 4.24 7.93
C GLY A 457 -18.44 3.90 7.59
N LEU A 458 -18.06 2.62 7.59
CA LEU A 458 -16.70 2.20 7.21
C LEU A 458 -16.59 2.03 5.68
N PRO A 459 -15.54 2.56 5.04
CA PRO A 459 -15.37 2.40 3.61
C PRO A 459 -14.91 0.98 3.23
N LEU A 460 -15.29 0.56 2.03
CA LEU A 460 -14.82 -0.64 1.35
C LEU A 460 -14.50 -0.32 -0.11
N GLY A 461 -13.30 -0.71 -0.56
CA GLY A 461 -12.86 -0.52 -1.94
C GLY A 461 -13.21 -1.69 -2.84
N SER A 462 -13.49 -1.38 -4.11
CA SER A 462 -13.52 -2.35 -5.21
C SER A 462 -12.18 -2.36 -5.92
N GLN A 463 -11.61 -3.56 -6.15
CA GLN A 463 -10.32 -3.73 -6.78
C GLN A 463 -10.47 -4.05 -8.27
N PHE A 464 -9.70 -3.38 -9.11
CA PHE A 464 -9.54 -3.70 -10.52
C PHE A 464 -8.10 -4.11 -10.80
N VAL A 465 -7.92 -5.21 -11.52
CA VAL A 465 -6.61 -5.74 -11.96
C VAL A 465 -6.58 -5.65 -13.47
N GLY A 466 -5.55 -5.02 -14.04
CA GLY A 466 -5.35 -4.85 -15.49
C GLY A 466 -4.14 -5.60 -16.02
N ALA A 467 -3.92 -5.61 -17.33
CA ALA A 467 -2.77 -6.23 -17.95
C ALA A 467 -1.47 -5.44 -17.72
N HIS A 468 -0.33 -6.04 -18.02
CA HIS A 468 0.97 -5.34 -17.94
C HIS A 468 0.97 -4.06 -18.79
N GLY A 469 1.28 -2.92 -18.16
CA GLY A 469 1.31 -1.62 -18.82
C GLY A 469 -0.05 -0.88 -18.84
N ASP A 470 -1.11 -1.47 -18.34
CA ASP A 470 -2.47 -0.89 -18.35
C ASP A 470 -2.74 0.14 -17.24
N GLU A 471 -1.69 0.68 -16.57
CA GLU A 471 -1.89 1.73 -15.55
C GLU A 471 -2.69 2.90 -16.09
N GLY A 472 -2.43 3.33 -17.34
CA GLY A 472 -3.17 4.42 -17.98
C GLY A 472 -4.64 4.11 -18.21
N LYS A 473 -4.96 2.87 -18.57
CA LYS A 473 -6.33 2.38 -18.78
C LYS A 473 -7.09 2.25 -17.44
N LEU A 474 -6.42 1.76 -16.38
CA LEU A 474 -6.94 1.76 -15.01
C LEU A 474 -7.26 3.18 -14.54
N LEU A 475 -6.35 4.13 -14.72
CA LEU A 475 -6.55 5.54 -14.36
C LEU A 475 -7.70 6.19 -15.13
N SER A 476 -7.86 5.87 -16.43
CA SER A 476 -8.98 6.36 -17.22
C SER A 476 -10.33 5.84 -16.69
N LEU A 477 -10.42 4.55 -16.35
CA LEU A 477 -11.62 4.00 -15.70
C LEU A 477 -11.86 4.62 -14.32
N ALA A 478 -10.79 4.77 -13.52
CA ALA A 478 -10.90 5.37 -12.19
C ALA A 478 -11.43 6.81 -12.24
N ALA A 479 -10.96 7.61 -13.19
CA ALA A 479 -11.46 8.98 -13.40
C ALA A 479 -12.93 9.01 -13.83
N GLN A 480 -13.36 8.08 -14.67
CA GLN A 480 -14.78 7.95 -15.04
C GLN A 480 -15.64 7.57 -13.82
N LEU A 481 -15.16 6.65 -12.98
CA LEU A 481 -15.85 6.26 -11.75
C LEU A 481 -15.88 7.40 -10.73
N GLU A 482 -14.78 8.18 -10.60
CA GLU A 482 -14.70 9.35 -9.74
C GLU A 482 -15.72 10.43 -10.14
N GLN A 483 -15.92 10.62 -11.44
CA GLN A 483 -16.95 11.56 -11.96
C GLN A 483 -18.37 11.04 -11.74
N ALA A 484 -18.62 9.74 -11.93
CA ALA A 484 -19.94 9.13 -11.84
C ALA A 484 -20.41 8.93 -10.39
N ALA A 485 -19.50 8.65 -9.46
CA ALA A 485 -19.75 8.42 -8.06
C ALA A 485 -18.67 9.10 -7.18
N PRO A 486 -18.69 10.45 -7.06
CA PRO A 486 -17.66 11.21 -6.39
C PRO A 486 -17.45 10.79 -4.93
N TRP A 487 -16.18 10.65 -4.54
CA TRP A 487 -15.77 10.33 -3.16
C TRP A 487 -14.90 11.40 -2.50
N PHE A 488 -14.37 12.36 -3.28
CA PHE A 488 -13.40 13.35 -2.80
C PHE A 488 -13.93 14.16 -1.60
N ASP A 489 -15.22 14.50 -1.60
CA ASP A 489 -15.87 15.26 -0.54
C ASP A 489 -16.35 14.42 0.64
N LYS A 490 -16.24 13.08 0.55
CA LYS A 490 -16.52 12.20 1.67
C LYS A 490 -15.34 12.23 2.63
N THR A 491 -15.54 12.81 3.79
CA THR A 491 -14.51 12.98 4.82
C THR A 491 -14.99 12.42 6.15
N PRO A 492 -14.11 11.78 6.93
CA PRO A 492 -14.45 11.36 8.29
C PRO A 492 -14.66 12.58 9.20
N ASP A 493 -15.51 12.38 10.21
CA ASP A 493 -15.75 13.37 11.26
C ASP A 493 -14.75 13.14 12.41
N ILE A 494 -13.58 13.81 12.33
CA ILE A 494 -12.47 13.68 13.27
C ILE A 494 -11.76 15.01 13.50
#